data_8bb2db837cf47567be59128b85772b73
#
_entry.id   8bb2db837cf47567be59128b85772b73
#
_cell.length_a   1.000
_cell.length_b   1.000
_cell.length_c   1.000
_cell.angle_alpha   90.00
_cell.angle_beta   90.00
_cell.angle_gamma   90.00
#
_symmetry.space_group_name_H-M   'P 1'
#
loop_
_entity.id
_entity.type
_entity.pdbx_description
1 polymer ?
#
loop_
_entity_poly.entity_id
_entity_poly.type
_entity_poly.pdbx_seq_one_letter_code
_entity_poly.pdbx_strand_id
1 'polypeptide(L)'
;MRYLIYLFPLVMDIAVSGILFIAAFRFSEAQVPAWMVGSTMAVWALIYTALAFAGGYIIKPEKSHRVLIGSSIGIALVSLGLLIFDGLYTQFLWLILTGSCGALFFTPFQMYMKRYIADNRSGIVRSTALYTGSWSLGFALGPLLFGLVSVKSAFICCIAAGLLMALGFILLELVPKSSPPNDAAVEGKNSADYSRFPDMVLMGYLVGGMGCLVIALIRTMGPFRGVQALGFSKDQMGIIMCLVSFFQSFAGYMLFFSKDWMYKRINGLLLNLAGAAALLGFAFCSSFAGFAVSAVLFGIYAGCFFFFFVFHSLVHPTKSHRYVAGNETIVGATGIVGPLLGGAFITPASSHWIFIAGAFLVFAALAGQQLMLARARCFK
;
A
#
# COMPACT_ATOMS: atom_id res chain seq x y z
N MET A 1 19.08 -1.07 -17.51
CA MET A 1 17.71 -1.48 -17.88
C MET A 1 17.00 -2.30 -16.80
N ARG A 2 17.63 -3.31 -16.20
CA ARG A 2 17.03 -4.24 -15.23
C ARG A 2 16.33 -3.55 -14.02
N TYR A 3 16.84 -2.43 -13.56
CA TYR A 3 16.26 -1.68 -12.43
C TYR A 3 15.21 -0.64 -12.83
N LEU A 4 15.19 -0.24 -14.10
CA LEU A 4 14.23 0.76 -14.60
C LEU A 4 12.78 0.26 -14.57
N ILE A 5 12.57 -1.07 -14.63
CA ILE A 5 11.22 -1.64 -14.54
C ILE A 5 10.50 -1.28 -13.24
N TYR A 6 11.24 -1.07 -12.14
CA TYR A 6 10.65 -0.69 -10.84
C TYR A 6 10.15 0.76 -10.79
N LEU A 7 10.44 1.58 -11.80
CA LEU A 7 9.82 2.90 -11.94
C LEU A 7 8.34 2.80 -12.34
N PHE A 8 7.93 1.74 -13.02
CA PHE A 8 6.53 1.60 -13.45
C PHE A 8 5.54 1.46 -12.28
N PRO A 9 5.75 0.60 -11.27
CA PRO A 9 4.91 0.57 -10.08
C PRO A 9 4.87 1.90 -9.32
N LEU A 10 5.99 2.63 -9.24
CA LEU A 10 6.03 3.95 -8.64
C LEU A 10 5.11 4.92 -9.39
N VAL A 11 5.24 5.01 -10.71
CA VAL A 11 4.46 5.95 -11.54
C VAL A 11 2.97 5.56 -11.52
N MET A 12 2.64 4.26 -11.56
CA MET A 12 1.25 3.79 -11.48
C MET A 12 0.62 4.18 -10.15
N ASP A 13 1.37 4.01 -9.04
CA ASP A 13 0.84 4.35 -7.72
C ASP A 13 0.78 5.86 -7.43
N ILE A 14 1.60 6.68 -8.08
CA ILE A 14 1.39 8.15 -8.06
C ILE A 14 -0.01 8.48 -8.57
N ALA A 15 -0.42 7.89 -9.69
CA ALA A 15 -1.74 8.15 -10.27
C ALA A 15 -2.86 7.57 -9.38
N VAL A 16 -2.77 6.28 -9.00
CA VAL A 16 -3.79 5.60 -8.20
C VAL A 16 -3.99 6.28 -6.85
N SER A 17 -2.92 6.50 -6.09
CA SER A 17 -3.01 7.10 -4.75
C SER A 17 -3.41 8.56 -4.78
N GLY A 18 -2.99 9.30 -5.83
CA GLY A 18 -3.42 10.67 -6.05
C GLY A 18 -4.93 10.76 -6.34
N ILE A 19 -5.46 9.88 -7.18
CA ILE A 19 -6.91 9.79 -7.47
C ILE A 19 -7.69 9.43 -6.20
N LEU A 20 -7.22 8.45 -5.41
CA LEU A 20 -7.85 8.09 -4.13
C LEU A 20 -7.84 9.25 -3.14
N PHE A 21 -6.72 9.94 -3.02
CA PHE A 21 -6.58 11.10 -2.14
C PHE A 21 -7.52 12.22 -2.52
N ILE A 22 -7.53 12.63 -3.80
CA ILE A 22 -8.37 13.75 -4.24
C ILE A 22 -9.87 13.41 -4.17
N ALA A 23 -10.25 12.15 -4.37
CA ALA A 23 -11.62 11.71 -4.17
C ALA A 23 -12.02 11.86 -2.69
N ALA A 24 -11.26 11.29 -1.74
CA ALA A 24 -11.55 11.41 -0.31
C ALA A 24 -11.54 12.89 0.15
N PHE A 25 -10.62 13.71 -0.38
CA PHE A 25 -10.55 15.14 -0.08
C PHE A 25 -11.80 15.88 -0.57
N ARG A 26 -12.18 15.73 -1.85
CA ARG A 26 -13.36 16.40 -2.45
C ARG A 26 -14.66 16.03 -1.73
N PHE A 27 -14.83 14.75 -1.39
CA PHE A 27 -15.99 14.33 -0.61
C PHE A 27 -15.98 14.97 0.79
N SER A 28 -14.81 15.06 1.43
CA SER A 28 -14.68 15.75 2.72
C SER A 28 -14.94 17.25 2.62
N GLU A 29 -14.43 17.92 1.59
CA GLU A 29 -14.65 19.34 1.31
C GLU A 29 -16.12 19.65 1.01
N ALA A 30 -16.81 18.75 0.31
CA ALA A 30 -18.25 18.85 0.04
C ALA A 30 -19.13 18.57 1.27
N GLN A 31 -18.52 18.38 2.46
CA GLN A 31 -19.22 18.15 3.75
C GLN A 31 -20.20 16.97 3.73
N VAL A 32 -19.92 15.94 2.90
CA VAL A 32 -20.75 14.74 2.87
C VAL A 32 -20.52 13.88 4.10
N PRO A 33 -21.49 12.99 4.45
CA PRO A 33 -21.34 12.07 5.58
C PRO A 33 -20.08 11.19 5.49
N ALA A 34 -19.49 10.86 6.64
CA ALA A 34 -18.25 10.09 6.74
C ALA A 34 -18.29 8.74 5.98
N TRP A 35 -19.45 8.05 5.96
CA TRP A 35 -19.60 6.79 5.23
C TRP A 35 -19.41 6.95 3.73
N MET A 36 -19.81 8.10 3.15
CA MET A 36 -19.57 8.39 1.73
C MET A 36 -18.08 8.61 1.45
N VAL A 37 -17.37 9.30 2.32
CA VAL A 37 -15.90 9.44 2.22
C VAL A 37 -15.24 8.06 2.33
N GLY A 38 -15.66 7.22 3.26
CA GLY A 38 -15.19 5.83 3.38
C GLY A 38 -15.46 4.99 2.14
N SER A 39 -16.64 5.18 1.52
CA SER A 39 -17.02 4.45 0.31
C SER A 39 -16.09 4.69 -0.88
N THR A 40 -15.37 5.81 -0.94
CA THR A 40 -14.42 6.08 -2.03
C THR A 40 -13.33 5.02 -2.08
N MET A 41 -12.74 4.67 -0.95
CA MET A 41 -11.73 3.62 -0.89
C MET A 41 -12.34 2.22 -0.95
N ALA A 42 -13.51 2.02 -0.34
CA ALA A 42 -14.15 0.71 -0.32
C ALA A 42 -14.54 0.23 -1.73
N VAL A 43 -15.07 1.12 -2.58
CA VAL A 43 -15.41 0.80 -3.97
C VAL A 43 -14.17 0.45 -4.78
N TRP A 44 -13.12 1.25 -4.66
CA TRP A 44 -11.84 0.95 -5.29
C TRP A 44 -11.29 -0.40 -4.84
N ALA A 45 -11.25 -0.66 -3.52
CA ALA A 45 -10.70 -1.89 -2.94
C ALA A 45 -11.50 -3.13 -3.34
N LEU A 46 -12.83 -3.03 -3.43
CA LEU A 46 -13.69 -4.12 -3.86
C LEU A 46 -13.36 -4.58 -5.30
N ILE A 47 -13.29 -3.62 -6.22
CA ILE A 47 -13.00 -3.92 -7.63
C ILE A 47 -11.56 -4.38 -7.80
N TYR A 48 -10.61 -3.71 -7.12
CA TYR A 48 -9.20 -4.12 -7.11
C TYR A 48 -9.07 -5.58 -6.67
N THR A 49 -9.65 -5.95 -5.53
CA THR A 49 -9.55 -7.30 -4.96
C THR A 49 -10.18 -8.34 -5.87
N ALA A 50 -11.38 -8.08 -6.37
CA ALA A 50 -12.09 -9.01 -7.26
C ALA A 50 -11.30 -9.28 -8.56
N LEU A 51 -10.78 -8.23 -9.19
CA LEU A 51 -10.00 -8.36 -10.43
C LEU A 51 -8.58 -8.87 -10.21
N ALA A 52 -7.92 -8.54 -9.10
CA ALA A 52 -6.62 -9.10 -8.75
C ALA A 52 -6.74 -10.62 -8.51
N PHE A 53 -7.77 -11.06 -7.79
CA PHE A 53 -8.05 -12.48 -7.59
C PHE A 53 -8.32 -13.18 -8.92
N ALA A 54 -9.27 -12.69 -9.72
CA ALA A 54 -9.59 -13.27 -11.02
C ALA A 54 -8.39 -13.27 -11.98
N GLY A 55 -7.63 -12.17 -12.00
CA GLY A 55 -6.45 -12.00 -12.83
C GLY A 55 -5.36 -13.02 -12.55
N GLY A 56 -5.18 -13.41 -11.28
CA GLY A 56 -4.24 -14.47 -10.89
C GLY A 56 -4.51 -15.83 -11.55
N TYR A 57 -5.76 -16.12 -11.88
CA TYR A 57 -6.16 -17.37 -12.57
C TYR A 57 -6.25 -17.24 -14.08
N ILE A 58 -6.64 -16.06 -14.58
CA ILE A 58 -6.97 -15.85 -16.01
C ILE A 58 -5.77 -15.36 -16.80
N ILE A 59 -4.91 -14.52 -16.21
CA ILE A 59 -3.82 -13.87 -16.92
C ILE A 59 -2.62 -14.80 -16.96
N LYS A 60 -2.28 -15.25 -18.17
CA LYS A 60 -1.07 -16.06 -18.40
C LYS A 60 0.17 -15.16 -18.39
N PRO A 61 1.33 -15.65 -17.82
CA PRO A 61 2.57 -14.87 -17.78
C PRO A 61 3.02 -14.30 -19.12
N GLU A 62 2.80 -15.05 -20.22
CA GLU A 62 3.19 -14.65 -21.58
C GLU A 62 2.41 -13.43 -22.08
N LYS A 63 1.19 -13.23 -21.59
CA LYS A 63 0.31 -12.12 -21.96
C LYS A 63 0.42 -10.93 -21.00
N SER A 64 1.17 -11.05 -19.89
CA SER A 64 1.26 -10.03 -18.85
C SER A 64 1.64 -8.64 -19.38
N HIS A 65 2.59 -8.56 -20.35
CA HIS A 65 3.01 -7.28 -20.92
C HIS A 65 1.87 -6.54 -21.66
N ARG A 66 0.99 -7.26 -22.38
CA ARG A 66 -0.15 -6.64 -23.09
C ARG A 66 -1.16 -6.08 -22.09
N VAL A 67 -1.39 -6.78 -21.00
CA VAL A 67 -2.27 -6.32 -19.92
C VAL A 67 -1.69 -5.07 -19.24
N LEU A 68 -0.36 -5.03 -19.04
CA LEU A 68 0.34 -3.87 -18.49
C LEU A 68 0.24 -2.64 -19.40
N ILE A 69 0.38 -2.80 -20.71
CA ILE A 69 0.14 -1.72 -21.68
C ILE A 69 -1.31 -1.23 -21.59
N GLY A 70 -2.27 -2.15 -21.61
CA GLY A 70 -3.69 -1.81 -21.51
C GLY A 70 -4.05 -1.08 -20.23
N SER A 71 -3.53 -1.53 -19.06
CA SER A 71 -3.78 -0.86 -17.79
C SER A 71 -3.11 0.52 -17.69
N SER A 72 -1.94 0.69 -18.31
CA SER A 72 -1.23 1.98 -18.38
C SER A 72 -1.99 2.99 -19.27
N ILE A 73 -2.55 2.56 -20.38
CA ILE A 73 -3.46 3.37 -21.19
C ILE A 73 -4.76 3.63 -20.41
N GLY A 74 -5.29 2.62 -19.72
CA GLY A 74 -6.49 2.73 -18.91
C GLY A 74 -6.38 3.82 -17.84
N ILE A 75 -5.28 3.90 -17.09
CA ILE A 75 -5.11 4.95 -16.09
C ILE A 75 -4.99 6.36 -16.71
N ALA A 76 -4.41 6.48 -17.91
CA ALA A 76 -4.41 7.74 -18.66
C ALA A 76 -5.83 8.14 -19.06
N LEU A 77 -6.65 7.21 -19.53
CA LEU A 77 -8.05 7.46 -19.90
C LEU A 77 -8.92 7.79 -18.67
N VAL A 78 -8.70 7.14 -17.54
CA VAL A 78 -9.36 7.48 -16.27
C VAL A 78 -9.01 8.91 -15.85
N SER A 79 -7.74 9.28 -15.92
CA SER A 79 -7.28 10.63 -15.57
C SER A 79 -7.85 11.70 -16.53
N LEU A 80 -7.98 11.38 -17.81
CA LEU A 80 -8.64 12.22 -18.80
C LEU A 80 -10.14 12.36 -18.49
N GLY A 81 -10.79 11.26 -18.15
CA GLY A 81 -12.21 11.27 -17.75
C GLY A 81 -12.46 12.13 -16.51
N LEU A 82 -11.60 12.02 -15.49
CA LEU A 82 -11.67 12.85 -14.27
C LEU A 82 -11.38 14.33 -14.55
N LEU A 83 -10.60 14.64 -15.57
CA LEU A 83 -10.33 16.01 -16.01
C LEU A 83 -11.55 16.65 -16.68
N ILE A 84 -12.33 15.84 -17.42
CA ILE A 84 -13.50 16.30 -18.20
C ILE A 84 -14.78 16.24 -17.35
N PHE A 85 -14.96 15.18 -16.57
CA PHE A 85 -16.17 14.89 -15.79
C PHE A 85 -15.83 14.96 -14.30
N ASP A 86 -15.84 16.14 -13.73
CA ASP A 86 -15.42 16.40 -12.35
C ASP A 86 -16.53 16.34 -11.31
N GLY A 87 -17.72 15.88 -11.68
CA GLY A 87 -18.87 15.73 -10.78
C GLY A 87 -18.55 14.83 -9.59
N LEU A 88 -19.02 15.22 -8.39
CA LEU A 88 -18.70 14.52 -7.14
C LEU A 88 -19.08 13.03 -7.19
N TYR A 89 -20.28 12.70 -7.63
CA TYR A 89 -20.76 11.31 -7.67
C TYR A 89 -20.21 10.52 -8.86
N THR A 90 -19.81 11.16 -9.96
CA THR A 90 -19.16 10.49 -11.08
C THR A 90 -17.81 9.92 -10.69
N GLN A 91 -17.20 10.42 -9.61
CA GLN A 91 -15.94 9.89 -9.08
C GLN A 91 -16.02 8.41 -8.70
N PHE A 92 -17.18 7.89 -8.28
CA PHE A 92 -17.31 6.45 -8.01
C PHE A 92 -17.08 5.60 -9.27
N LEU A 93 -17.57 6.03 -10.44
CA LEU A 93 -17.25 5.34 -11.69
C LEU A 93 -15.74 5.33 -11.96
N TRP A 94 -15.10 6.47 -11.77
CA TRP A 94 -13.65 6.59 -11.99
C TRP A 94 -12.85 5.80 -10.97
N LEU A 95 -13.32 5.66 -9.74
CA LEU A 95 -12.70 4.81 -8.72
C LEU A 95 -12.83 3.32 -9.07
N ILE A 96 -13.96 2.88 -9.62
CA ILE A 96 -14.14 1.52 -10.17
C ILE A 96 -13.08 1.27 -11.27
N LEU A 97 -12.96 2.18 -12.23
CA LEU A 97 -12.01 2.06 -13.33
C LEU A 97 -10.55 2.15 -12.85
N THR A 98 -10.25 3.02 -11.86
CA THR A 98 -8.94 3.08 -11.22
C THR A 98 -8.59 1.77 -10.52
N GLY A 99 -9.54 1.17 -9.79
CA GLY A 99 -9.38 -0.14 -9.16
C GLY A 99 -9.10 -1.25 -10.19
N SER A 100 -9.82 -1.19 -11.32
CA SER A 100 -9.60 -2.12 -12.43
C SER A 100 -8.21 -1.98 -13.04
N CYS A 101 -7.78 -0.75 -13.33
CA CYS A 101 -6.43 -0.48 -13.86
C CYS A 101 -5.34 -0.91 -12.88
N GLY A 102 -5.50 -0.62 -11.58
CA GLY A 102 -4.57 -1.05 -10.54
C GLY A 102 -4.43 -2.58 -10.46
N ALA A 103 -5.54 -3.31 -10.40
CA ALA A 103 -5.54 -4.76 -10.35
C ALA A 103 -4.89 -5.39 -11.59
N LEU A 104 -5.24 -4.88 -12.78
CA LEU A 104 -4.70 -5.31 -14.06
C LEU A 104 -3.27 -4.79 -14.31
N PHE A 105 -2.72 -4.00 -13.39
CA PHE A 105 -1.31 -3.61 -13.39
C PHE A 105 -0.50 -4.43 -12.39
N PHE A 106 -0.82 -4.38 -11.10
CA PHE A 106 0.04 -4.92 -10.04
C PHE A 106 0.16 -6.44 -10.09
N THR A 107 -0.92 -7.16 -10.34
CA THR A 107 -0.89 -8.63 -10.46
C THR A 107 -0.06 -9.09 -11.67
N PRO A 108 -0.31 -8.62 -12.91
CA PRO A 108 0.53 -8.97 -14.05
C PRO A 108 1.97 -8.45 -13.96
N PHE A 109 2.21 -7.33 -13.28
CA PHE A 109 3.54 -6.80 -13.10
C PHE A 109 4.42 -7.74 -12.27
N GLN A 110 3.89 -8.34 -11.21
CA GLN A 110 4.63 -9.34 -10.43
C GLN A 110 5.02 -10.56 -11.29
N MET A 111 4.16 -10.99 -12.22
CA MET A 111 4.47 -12.06 -13.17
C MET A 111 5.52 -11.60 -14.20
N TYR A 112 5.41 -10.38 -14.70
CA TYR A 112 6.35 -9.78 -15.66
C TYR A 112 7.74 -9.59 -15.05
N MET A 113 7.79 -9.10 -13.82
CA MET A 113 9.02 -8.88 -13.06
C MET A 113 9.85 -10.16 -12.92
N LYS A 114 9.21 -11.32 -12.73
CA LYS A 114 9.91 -12.62 -12.63
C LYS A 114 10.79 -12.94 -13.84
N ARG A 115 10.49 -12.41 -15.02
CA ARG A 115 11.33 -12.60 -16.23
C ARG A 115 12.70 -11.94 -16.15
N TYR A 116 12.88 -10.97 -15.24
CA TYR A 116 14.10 -10.18 -15.06
C TYR A 116 14.86 -10.52 -13.78
N ILE A 117 14.30 -11.39 -12.94
CA ILE A 117 14.92 -11.80 -11.70
C ILE A 117 15.81 -13.01 -11.98
N ALA A 118 17.05 -12.99 -11.44
CA ALA A 118 17.85 -14.21 -11.37
C ALA A 118 17.14 -15.21 -10.43
N ASP A 119 17.15 -16.50 -10.79
CA ASP A 119 16.47 -17.58 -10.04
C ASP A 119 17.13 -17.87 -8.67
N ASN A 120 17.90 -16.92 -8.15
CA ASN A 120 18.52 -17.04 -6.87
C ASN A 120 17.74 -16.29 -5.77
N ARG A 121 17.82 -16.78 -4.55
CA ARG A 121 17.08 -16.28 -3.38
C ARG A 121 17.40 -14.82 -3.06
N SER A 122 18.64 -14.39 -3.25
CA SER A 122 19.07 -13.00 -3.04
C SER A 122 18.45 -12.06 -4.08
N GLY A 123 18.32 -12.50 -5.32
CA GLY A 123 17.65 -11.78 -6.40
C GLY A 123 16.16 -11.55 -6.12
N ILE A 124 15.46 -12.58 -5.59
CA ILE A 124 14.03 -12.48 -5.24
C ILE A 124 13.83 -11.48 -4.11
N VAL A 125 14.61 -11.55 -3.03
CA VAL A 125 14.50 -10.63 -1.88
C VAL A 125 14.77 -9.19 -2.32
N ARG A 126 15.82 -8.95 -3.11
CA ARG A 126 16.15 -7.63 -3.63
C ARG A 126 15.05 -7.08 -4.55
N SER A 127 14.56 -7.90 -5.43
CA SER A 127 13.48 -7.54 -6.36
C SER A 127 12.19 -7.19 -5.62
N THR A 128 11.83 -7.98 -4.60
CA THR A 128 10.67 -7.72 -3.75
C THR A 128 10.83 -6.40 -2.99
N ALA A 129 12.01 -6.13 -2.43
CA ALA A 129 12.29 -4.88 -1.73
C ALA A 129 12.19 -3.66 -2.67
N LEU A 130 12.75 -3.75 -3.88
CA LEU A 130 12.67 -2.69 -4.89
C LEU A 130 11.22 -2.46 -5.35
N TYR A 131 10.48 -3.53 -5.59
CA TYR A 131 9.07 -3.45 -5.95
C TYR A 131 8.25 -2.80 -4.83
N THR A 132 8.39 -3.29 -3.59
CA THR A 132 7.66 -2.76 -2.43
C THR A 132 8.03 -1.30 -2.15
N GLY A 133 9.31 -0.94 -2.20
CA GLY A 133 9.76 0.44 -2.05
C GLY A 133 9.22 1.36 -3.14
N SER A 134 9.19 0.86 -4.37
CA SER A 134 8.71 1.59 -5.54
C SER A 134 7.23 1.96 -5.43
N TRP A 135 6.33 0.98 -5.23
CA TRP A 135 4.91 1.28 -5.12
C TRP A 135 4.58 2.09 -3.85
N SER A 136 5.25 1.81 -2.72
CA SER A 136 5.05 2.60 -1.49
C SER A 136 5.46 4.07 -1.68
N LEU A 137 6.56 4.32 -2.38
CA LEU A 137 6.99 5.68 -2.70
C LEU A 137 6.00 6.37 -3.66
N GLY A 138 5.48 5.65 -4.64
CA GLY A 138 4.41 6.14 -5.51
C GLY A 138 3.18 6.55 -4.70
N PHE A 139 2.80 5.71 -3.73
CA PHE A 139 1.69 5.96 -2.81
C PHE A 139 1.91 7.19 -1.91
N ALA A 140 3.17 7.58 -1.65
CA ALA A 140 3.52 8.82 -0.96
C ALA A 140 3.42 10.05 -1.88
N LEU A 141 3.96 9.93 -3.09
CA LEU A 141 4.07 11.06 -4.01
C LEU A 141 2.74 11.46 -4.64
N GLY A 142 1.77 10.53 -4.78
CA GLY A 142 0.45 10.84 -5.34
C GLY A 142 -0.31 11.90 -4.54
N PRO A 143 -0.58 11.71 -3.24
CA PRO A 143 -1.21 12.72 -2.40
C PRO A 143 -0.43 14.05 -2.36
N LEU A 144 0.91 13.99 -2.38
CA LEU A 144 1.74 15.18 -2.43
C LEU A 144 1.52 15.96 -3.73
N LEU A 145 1.55 15.29 -4.88
CA LEU A 145 1.31 15.89 -6.18
C LEU A 145 -0.07 16.57 -6.22
N PHE A 146 -1.14 15.81 -5.88
CA PHE A 146 -2.50 16.34 -5.91
C PHE A 146 -2.77 17.38 -4.82
N GLY A 147 -2.02 17.34 -3.72
CA GLY A 147 -2.05 18.36 -2.67
C GLY A 147 -1.47 19.70 -3.13
N LEU A 148 -0.25 19.68 -3.65
CA LEU A 148 0.53 20.90 -3.92
C LEU A 148 0.21 21.57 -5.26
N VAL A 149 -0.17 20.80 -6.29
CA VAL A 149 -0.48 21.39 -7.60
C VAL A 149 -1.98 21.50 -7.85
N SER A 150 -2.37 22.20 -8.91
CA SER A 150 -3.77 22.25 -9.30
C SER A 150 -4.24 20.84 -9.70
N VAL A 151 -5.48 20.49 -9.34
CA VAL A 151 -6.04 19.16 -9.64
C VAL A 151 -6.02 18.86 -11.14
N LYS A 152 -6.26 19.89 -11.97
CA LYS A 152 -6.19 19.75 -13.43
C LYS A 152 -4.77 19.42 -13.89
N SER A 153 -3.76 20.11 -13.37
CA SER A 153 -2.34 19.84 -13.70
C SER A 153 -1.92 18.44 -13.23
N ALA A 154 -2.38 18.01 -12.04
CA ALA A 154 -2.09 16.67 -11.54
C ALA A 154 -2.67 15.58 -12.47
N PHE A 155 -3.90 15.74 -12.96
CA PHE A 155 -4.48 14.80 -13.92
C PHE A 155 -3.73 14.79 -15.27
N ILE A 156 -3.29 15.96 -15.77
CA ILE A 156 -2.45 16.04 -16.98
C ILE A 156 -1.14 15.28 -16.78
N CYS A 157 -0.48 15.42 -15.62
CA CYS A 157 0.70 14.62 -15.28
C CYS A 157 0.40 13.11 -15.26
N CYS A 158 -0.75 12.69 -14.73
CA CYS A 158 -1.15 11.27 -14.72
C CYS A 158 -1.44 10.74 -16.14
N ILE A 159 -2.04 11.56 -17.02
CA ILE A 159 -2.25 11.19 -18.43
C ILE A 159 -0.89 10.96 -19.10
N ALA A 160 0.03 11.91 -18.99
CA ALA A 160 1.36 11.80 -19.57
C ALA A 160 2.11 10.58 -19.03
N ALA A 161 2.05 10.37 -17.70
CA ALA A 161 2.68 9.24 -17.03
C ALA A 161 2.13 7.89 -17.50
N GLY A 162 0.81 7.75 -17.65
CA GLY A 162 0.17 6.54 -18.17
C GLY A 162 0.59 6.21 -19.60
N LEU A 163 0.64 7.23 -20.48
CA LEU A 163 1.10 7.06 -21.86
C LEU A 163 2.59 6.72 -21.94
N LEU A 164 3.43 7.36 -21.13
CA LEU A 164 4.87 7.06 -21.05
C LEU A 164 5.13 5.65 -20.52
N MET A 165 4.33 5.17 -19.54
CA MET A 165 4.41 3.78 -19.07
C MET A 165 4.04 2.80 -20.18
N ALA A 166 2.95 3.05 -20.91
CA ALA A 166 2.55 2.19 -22.03
C ALA A 166 3.65 2.12 -23.10
N LEU A 167 4.21 3.27 -23.47
CA LEU A 167 5.34 3.34 -24.41
C LEU A 167 6.56 2.58 -23.86
N GLY A 168 6.88 2.75 -22.58
CA GLY A 168 7.98 2.05 -21.92
C GLY A 168 7.84 0.52 -21.99
N PHE A 169 6.64 -0.02 -21.74
CA PHE A 169 6.39 -1.46 -21.88
C PHE A 169 6.51 -1.92 -23.34
N ILE A 170 6.04 -1.14 -24.31
CA ILE A 170 6.20 -1.44 -25.73
C ILE A 170 7.70 -1.49 -26.08
N LEU A 171 8.48 -0.50 -25.69
CA LEU A 171 9.92 -0.44 -25.96
C LEU A 171 10.69 -1.59 -25.31
N LEU A 172 10.31 -1.98 -24.07
CA LEU A 172 10.95 -3.10 -23.38
C LEU A 172 10.74 -4.46 -24.09
N GLU A 173 9.62 -4.66 -24.77
CA GLU A 173 9.40 -5.89 -25.56
C GLU A 173 10.19 -5.89 -26.87
N LEU A 174 10.60 -4.75 -27.39
CA LEU A 174 11.43 -4.64 -28.58
C LEU A 174 12.92 -4.90 -28.30
N VAL A 175 13.34 -4.81 -27.04
CA VAL A 175 14.72 -5.10 -26.64
C VAL A 175 14.95 -6.62 -26.63
N PRO A 176 15.98 -7.12 -27.30
CA PRO A 176 16.32 -8.54 -27.26
C PRO A 176 16.53 -9.02 -25.81
N LYS A 177 15.86 -10.11 -25.46
CA LYS A 177 15.99 -10.72 -24.14
C LYS A 177 17.39 -11.31 -24.01
N SER A 178 18.29 -10.63 -23.29
CA SER A 178 19.55 -11.26 -22.87
C SER A 178 19.21 -12.42 -21.93
N SER A 179 19.77 -13.58 -22.18
CA SER A 179 19.66 -14.73 -21.27
C SER A 179 20.00 -14.27 -19.84
N PRO A 180 19.26 -14.74 -18.83
CA PRO A 180 19.59 -14.40 -17.45
C PRO A 180 21.06 -14.76 -17.20
N PRO A 181 21.83 -13.89 -16.51
CA PRO A 181 23.21 -14.21 -16.16
C PRO A 181 23.22 -15.53 -15.39
N ASN A 182 24.12 -16.39 -15.74
CA ASN A 182 24.33 -17.69 -15.08
C ASN A 182 25.03 -17.43 -13.72
N ASP A 183 24.33 -16.74 -12.79
CA ASP A 183 24.83 -16.42 -11.44
C ASP A 183 24.80 -17.65 -10.50
N ALA A 184 24.59 -18.85 -11.05
CA ALA A 184 24.58 -20.10 -10.28
C ALA A 184 25.93 -20.40 -9.56
N ALA A 185 27.00 -19.68 -9.91
CA ALA A 185 28.33 -19.93 -9.36
C ALA A 185 28.63 -19.19 -8.03
N VAL A 186 27.82 -18.21 -7.59
CA VAL A 186 28.11 -17.39 -6.40
C VAL A 186 27.28 -17.78 -5.17
N GLU A 187 26.34 -18.69 -5.28
CA GLU A 187 25.36 -18.98 -4.22
C GLU A 187 25.78 -19.92 -3.10
N GLY A 188 26.99 -20.45 -3.13
CA GLY A 188 27.40 -21.52 -2.19
C GLY A 188 27.57 -21.12 -0.72
N LYS A 189 27.57 -19.84 -0.32
CA LYS A 189 28.09 -19.47 1.00
C LYS A 189 27.22 -18.63 1.94
N ASN A 190 26.10 -18.02 1.50
CA ASN A 190 25.34 -17.12 2.38
C ASN A 190 23.80 -17.21 2.28
N SER A 191 23.22 -18.33 1.89
CA SER A 191 21.77 -18.51 2.03
C SER A 191 21.44 -18.73 3.51
N ALA A 192 20.94 -17.69 4.20
CA ALA A 192 20.41 -17.85 5.54
C ALA A 192 19.35 -18.96 5.52
N ASP A 193 19.59 -20.03 6.26
CA ASP A 193 18.65 -21.15 6.38
C ASP A 193 17.46 -20.72 7.24
N TYR A 194 16.40 -20.27 6.58
CA TYR A 194 15.16 -19.85 7.25
C TYR A 194 14.34 -21.02 7.77
N SER A 195 14.70 -22.28 7.49
CA SER A 195 14.03 -23.45 8.05
C SER A 195 14.18 -23.55 9.57
N ARG A 196 15.18 -22.87 10.14
CA ARG A 196 15.42 -22.80 11.58
C ARG A 196 14.52 -21.80 12.32
N PHE A 197 13.83 -20.90 11.59
CA PHE A 197 12.96 -19.92 12.22
C PHE A 197 11.53 -20.49 12.35
N PRO A 198 10.81 -20.16 13.44
CA PRO A 198 9.45 -20.61 13.62
C PRO A 198 8.52 -20.04 12.54
N ASP A 199 7.47 -20.80 12.20
CA ASP A 199 6.39 -20.32 11.35
C ASP A 199 5.62 -19.20 12.07
N MET A 200 5.67 -18.00 11.50
CA MET A 200 5.02 -16.80 12.04
C MET A 200 3.98 -16.21 11.08
N VAL A 201 3.52 -16.97 10.10
CA VAL A 201 2.55 -16.47 9.11
C VAL A 201 1.26 -16.00 9.78
N LEU A 202 0.73 -16.78 10.73
CA LEU A 202 -0.49 -16.42 11.45
C LEU A 202 -0.32 -15.12 12.27
N MET A 203 0.85 -14.95 12.89
CA MET A 203 1.20 -13.71 13.59
C MET A 203 1.33 -12.55 12.60
N GLY A 204 1.93 -12.78 11.44
CA GLY A 204 1.98 -11.83 10.33
C GLY A 204 0.58 -11.38 9.90
N TYR A 205 -0.34 -12.31 9.75
CA TYR A 205 -1.74 -12.02 9.40
C TYR A 205 -2.48 -11.23 10.47
N LEU A 206 -2.26 -11.51 11.75
CA LEU A 206 -2.85 -10.75 12.84
C LEU A 206 -2.34 -9.30 12.84
N VAL A 207 -1.03 -9.12 12.90
CA VAL A 207 -0.40 -7.78 12.98
C VAL A 207 -0.59 -7.02 11.68
N GLY A 208 -0.34 -7.66 10.54
CA GLY A 208 -0.52 -7.07 9.22
C GLY A 208 -1.97 -6.75 8.89
N GLY A 209 -2.90 -7.64 9.21
CA GLY A 209 -4.34 -7.42 8.96
C GLY A 209 -4.89 -6.25 9.76
N MET A 210 -4.58 -6.17 11.06
CA MET A 210 -4.96 -5.01 11.88
C MET A 210 -4.28 -3.72 11.39
N GLY A 211 -3.01 -3.79 11.02
CA GLY A 211 -2.30 -2.66 10.42
C GLY A 211 -2.92 -2.19 9.10
N CYS A 212 -3.28 -3.11 8.21
CA CYS A 212 -3.95 -2.81 6.93
C CYS A 212 -5.32 -2.17 7.16
N LEU A 213 -6.09 -2.64 8.14
CA LEU A 213 -7.38 -2.05 8.49
C LEU A 213 -7.21 -0.61 8.97
N VAL A 214 -6.25 -0.37 9.84
CA VAL A 214 -6.01 0.96 10.40
C VAL A 214 -5.42 1.94 9.38
N ILE A 215 -4.54 1.49 8.48
CA ILE A 215 -4.03 2.38 7.43
C ILE A 215 -5.13 2.76 6.42
N ALA A 216 -6.05 1.85 6.14
CA ALA A 216 -7.23 2.15 5.30
C ALA A 216 -8.14 3.20 5.97
N LEU A 217 -8.31 3.10 7.30
CA LEU A 217 -9.00 4.13 8.09
C LEU A 217 -8.30 5.49 8.00
N ILE A 218 -6.99 5.55 8.17
CA ILE A 218 -6.23 6.81 8.10
C ILE A 218 -6.36 7.45 6.71
N ARG A 219 -6.29 6.67 5.65
CA ARG A 219 -6.37 7.18 4.27
C ARG A 219 -7.72 7.80 3.92
N THR A 220 -8.78 7.46 4.62
CA THR A 220 -10.14 7.98 4.39
C THR A 220 -10.60 8.91 5.50
N MET A 221 -10.52 8.46 6.74
CA MET A 221 -10.98 9.23 7.91
C MET A 221 -9.98 10.32 8.32
N GLY A 222 -8.71 10.21 7.91
CA GLY A 222 -7.72 11.29 8.07
C GLY A 222 -8.13 12.55 7.32
N PRO A 223 -8.37 12.49 5.98
CA PRO A 223 -8.94 13.61 5.23
C PRO A 223 -10.28 14.08 5.77
N PHE A 224 -11.19 13.16 6.14
CA PHE A 224 -12.48 13.54 6.73
C PHE A 224 -12.31 14.41 8.00
N ARG A 225 -11.52 13.93 8.97
CA ARG A 225 -11.27 14.68 10.22
C ARG A 225 -10.48 15.97 9.95
N GLY A 226 -9.41 15.87 9.15
CA GLY A 226 -8.56 17.02 8.85
C GLY A 226 -9.32 18.16 8.20
N VAL A 227 -10.17 17.87 7.21
CA VAL A 227 -10.92 18.89 6.46
C VAL A 227 -12.16 19.33 7.23
N GLN A 228 -13.05 18.39 7.62
CA GLN A 228 -14.34 18.77 8.19
C GLN A 228 -14.28 19.20 9.66
N ALA A 229 -13.40 18.61 10.47
CA ALA A 229 -13.32 18.93 11.89
C ALA A 229 -12.22 19.96 12.23
N LEU A 230 -11.12 19.99 11.47
CA LEU A 230 -9.95 20.79 11.79
C LEU A 230 -9.67 21.89 10.76
N GLY A 231 -10.36 21.91 9.62
CA GLY A 231 -10.23 22.93 8.58
C GLY A 231 -8.90 22.89 7.80
N PHE A 232 -8.24 21.73 7.74
CA PHE A 232 -6.99 21.60 7.00
C PHE A 232 -7.21 21.77 5.49
N SER A 233 -6.28 22.47 4.86
CA SER A 233 -6.28 22.70 3.42
C SER A 233 -5.83 21.45 2.65
N LYS A 234 -6.03 21.47 1.33
CA LYS A 234 -5.66 20.37 0.43
C LYS A 234 -4.18 20.04 0.48
N ASP A 235 -3.32 21.06 0.48
CA ASP A 235 -1.87 20.93 0.57
C ASP A 235 -1.43 20.32 1.91
N GLN A 236 -2.01 20.80 3.02
CA GLN A 236 -1.75 20.23 4.35
C GLN A 236 -2.11 18.74 4.40
N MET A 237 -3.28 18.36 3.90
CA MET A 237 -3.68 16.95 3.85
C MET A 237 -2.82 16.11 2.91
N GLY A 238 -2.42 16.66 1.76
CA GLY A 238 -1.51 16.01 0.83
C GLY A 238 -0.14 15.72 1.47
N ILE A 239 0.41 16.68 2.22
CA ILE A 239 1.67 16.50 2.98
C ILE A 239 1.49 15.42 4.07
N ILE A 240 0.41 15.44 4.84
CA ILE A 240 0.16 14.44 5.89
C ILE A 240 0.09 13.03 5.29
N MET A 241 -0.65 12.82 4.21
CA MET A 241 -0.76 11.52 3.55
C MET A 241 0.56 11.09 2.90
N CYS A 242 1.33 12.04 2.37
CA CYS A 242 2.70 11.78 1.91
C CYS A 242 3.59 11.30 3.04
N LEU A 243 3.60 11.96 4.20
CA LEU A 243 4.41 11.57 5.35
C LEU A 243 4.10 10.15 5.81
N VAL A 244 2.82 9.76 5.90
CA VAL A 244 2.43 8.38 6.24
C VAL A 244 3.09 7.38 5.30
N SER A 245 2.95 7.56 3.99
CA SER A 245 3.41 6.58 3.01
C SER A 245 4.92 6.66 2.73
N PHE A 246 5.53 7.84 2.85
CA PHE A 246 6.97 8.01 2.73
C PHE A 246 7.71 7.31 3.86
N PHE A 247 7.30 7.52 5.11
CA PHE A 247 7.93 6.87 6.25
C PHE A 247 7.59 5.37 6.32
N GLN A 248 6.46 4.94 5.77
CA GLN A 248 6.17 3.53 5.51
C GLN A 248 7.21 2.92 4.55
N SER A 249 7.47 3.58 3.42
CA SER A 249 8.46 3.12 2.45
C SER A 249 9.87 3.10 3.04
N PHE A 250 10.25 4.20 3.69
CA PHE A 250 11.56 4.36 4.31
C PHE A 250 11.82 3.29 5.38
N ALA A 251 10.89 3.09 6.31
CA ALA A 251 11.03 2.08 7.37
C ALA A 251 11.09 0.66 6.78
N GLY A 252 10.18 0.33 5.86
CA GLY A 252 10.21 -0.97 5.18
C GLY A 252 11.53 -1.25 4.45
N TYR A 253 12.10 -0.22 3.81
CA TYR A 253 13.39 -0.33 3.15
C TYR A 253 14.56 -0.49 4.14
N MET A 254 14.56 0.28 5.24
CA MET A 254 15.59 0.16 6.28
C MET A 254 15.57 -1.23 6.95
N LEU A 255 14.41 -1.81 7.14
CA LEU A 255 14.27 -3.14 7.74
C LEU A 255 14.77 -4.28 6.85
N PHE A 256 14.96 -4.04 5.56
CA PHE A 256 15.61 -5.00 4.67
C PHE A 256 17.03 -5.37 5.14
N PHE A 257 17.74 -4.44 5.76
CA PHE A 257 19.12 -4.64 6.23
C PHE A 257 19.22 -5.36 7.58
N SER A 258 18.14 -5.46 8.36
CA SER A 258 18.12 -6.07 9.68
C SER A 258 16.94 -7.04 9.83
N LYS A 259 17.22 -8.34 9.80
CA LYS A 259 16.17 -9.39 9.84
C LYS A 259 15.88 -9.88 11.27
N ASP A 260 16.82 -9.73 12.19
CA ASP A 260 16.74 -10.27 13.55
C ASP A 260 15.72 -9.52 14.42
N TRP A 261 15.36 -8.30 14.03
CA TRP A 261 14.42 -7.48 14.77
C TRP A 261 13.02 -8.13 14.88
N MET A 262 12.59 -8.88 13.86
CA MET A 262 11.26 -9.50 13.81
C MET A 262 11.03 -10.56 14.87
N TYR A 263 12.10 -11.18 15.34
CA TYR A 263 12.07 -12.24 16.34
C TYR A 263 12.26 -11.73 17.77
N LYS A 264 12.53 -10.43 17.96
CA LYS A 264 12.72 -9.82 19.29
C LYS A 264 11.38 -9.26 19.80
N ARG A 265 10.91 -9.77 20.93
CA ARG A 265 9.64 -9.36 21.57
C ARG A 265 9.57 -7.86 21.83
N ILE A 266 10.68 -7.26 22.26
CA ILE A 266 10.77 -5.82 22.57
C ILE A 266 10.51 -4.96 21.32
N ASN A 267 11.00 -5.37 20.15
CA ASN A 267 10.80 -4.62 18.92
C ASN A 267 9.32 -4.61 18.50
N GLY A 268 8.65 -5.78 18.59
CA GLY A 268 7.21 -5.86 18.34
C GLY A 268 6.40 -5.01 19.31
N LEU A 269 6.80 -4.97 20.60
CA LEU A 269 6.18 -4.11 21.59
C LEU A 269 6.35 -2.63 21.22
N LEU A 270 7.57 -2.16 21.02
CA LEU A 270 7.87 -0.77 20.70
C LEU A 270 7.16 -0.27 19.44
N LEU A 271 7.13 -1.11 18.38
CA LEU A 271 6.49 -0.77 17.12
C LEU A 271 4.97 -0.61 17.25
N ASN A 272 4.31 -1.56 17.93
CA ASN A 272 2.86 -1.44 18.14
C ASN A 272 2.52 -0.28 19.08
N LEU A 273 3.33 0.00 20.10
CA LEU A 273 3.16 1.19 20.95
C LEU A 273 3.32 2.49 20.14
N ALA A 274 4.29 2.56 19.22
CA ALA A 274 4.44 3.71 18.35
C ALA A 274 3.22 3.88 17.42
N GLY A 275 2.68 2.78 16.86
CA GLY A 275 1.45 2.80 16.07
C GLY A 275 0.23 3.28 16.86
N ALA A 276 0.05 2.78 18.08
CA ALA A 276 -1.03 3.22 18.96
C ALA A 276 -0.87 4.70 19.36
N ALA A 277 0.34 5.14 19.72
CA ALA A 277 0.63 6.54 20.03
C ALA A 277 0.35 7.47 18.84
N ALA A 278 0.70 7.05 17.62
CA ALA A 278 0.39 7.81 16.42
C ALA A 278 -1.12 7.98 16.21
N LEU A 279 -1.90 6.92 16.44
CA LEU A 279 -3.35 6.96 16.33
C LEU A 279 -3.99 7.87 17.40
N LEU A 280 -3.50 7.82 18.63
CA LEU A 280 -3.91 8.75 19.68
C LEU A 280 -3.52 10.19 19.33
N GLY A 281 -2.37 10.39 18.67
CA GLY A 281 -1.99 11.69 18.12
C GLY A 281 -2.99 12.18 17.07
N PHE A 282 -3.41 11.35 16.10
CA PHE A 282 -4.48 11.69 15.17
C PHE A 282 -5.83 11.97 15.85
N ALA A 283 -6.11 11.33 17.00
CA ALA A 283 -7.33 11.56 17.76
C ALA A 283 -7.33 12.89 18.52
N PHE A 284 -6.23 13.24 19.17
CA PHE A 284 -6.21 14.35 20.15
C PHE A 284 -5.49 15.61 19.66
N CYS A 285 -4.57 15.50 18.69
CA CYS A 285 -3.97 16.70 18.12
C CYS A 285 -4.97 17.42 17.20
N SER A 286 -4.96 18.75 17.26
CA SER A 286 -5.74 19.63 16.38
C SER A 286 -4.86 20.49 15.48
N SER A 287 -3.55 20.49 15.67
CA SER A 287 -2.60 21.25 14.86
C SER A 287 -2.03 20.42 13.71
N PHE A 288 -1.68 21.10 12.60
CA PHE A 288 -0.99 20.47 11.48
C PHE A 288 0.30 19.77 11.91
N ALA A 289 1.11 20.40 12.79
CA ALA A 289 2.35 19.80 13.28
C ALA A 289 2.09 18.50 14.08
N GLY A 290 1.07 18.46 14.92
CA GLY A 290 0.68 17.26 15.67
C GLY A 290 0.24 16.11 14.73
N PHE A 291 -0.54 16.44 13.69
CA PHE A 291 -0.91 15.46 12.64
C PHE A 291 0.31 14.98 11.86
N ALA A 292 1.25 15.87 11.51
CA ALA A 292 2.47 15.52 10.79
C ALA A 292 3.36 14.57 11.60
N VAL A 293 3.56 14.83 12.90
CA VAL A 293 4.29 13.93 13.81
C VAL A 293 3.58 12.57 13.91
N SER A 294 2.26 12.57 14.04
CA SER A 294 1.47 11.34 14.07
C SER A 294 1.60 10.55 12.76
N ALA A 295 1.62 11.24 11.61
CA ALA A 295 1.81 10.64 10.29
C ALA A 295 3.19 9.97 10.16
N VAL A 296 4.25 10.61 10.63
CA VAL A 296 5.62 10.05 10.65
C VAL A 296 5.67 8.78 11.50
N LEU A 297 5.19 8.85 12.74
CA LEU A 297 5.17 7.70 13.66
C LEU A 297 4.35 6.54 13.10
N PHE A 298 3.17 6.85 12.55
CA PHE A 298 2.33 5.83 11.94
C PHE A 298 2.98 5.22 10.69
N GLY A 299 3.64 6.04 9.86
CA GLY A 299 4.38 5.57 8.70
C GLY A 299 5.47 4.57 9.07
N ILE A 300 6.26 4.85 10.11
CA ILE A 300 7.28 3.92 10.62
C ILE A 300 6.63 2.60 11.05
N TYR A 301 5.56 2.66 11.83
CA TYR A 301 4.78 1.47 12.22
C TYR A 301 4.28 0.70 11.00
N ALA A 302 3.73 1.41 10.01
CA ALA A 302 3.19 0.81 8.79
C ALA A 302 4.26 0.08 7.96
N GLY A 303 5.44 0.67 7.78
CA GLY A 303 6.55 0.01 7.09
C GLY A 303 6.98 -1.29 7.78
N CYS A 304 6.98 -1.30 9.11
CA CYS A 304 7.34 -2.48 9.88
C CYS A 304 6.29 -3.60 9.78
N PHE A 305 5.00 -3.31 9.91
CA PHE A 305 3.98 -4.36 9.84
C PHE A 305 3.84 -4.90 8.42
N PHE A 306 3.94 -4.06 7.37
CA PHE A 306 3.93 -4.55 5.99
C PHE A 306 5.12 -5.44 5.70
N PHE A 307 6.33 -5.04 6.13
CA PHE A 307 7.51 -5.88 5.94
C PHE A 307 7.34 -7.23 6.65
N PHE A 308 6.91 -7.22 7.91
CA PHE A 308 6.65 -8.41 8.71
C PHE A 308 5.62 -9.34 8.05
N PHE A 309 4.52 -8.78 7.59
CA PHE A 309 3.42 -9.46 6.93
C PHE A 309 3.87 -10.17 5.64
N VAL A 310 4.56 -9.45 4.76
CA VAL A 310 5.04 -9.98 3.49
C VAL A 310 6.18 -10.98 3.69
N PHE A 311 7.13 -10.67 4.57
CA PHE A 311 8.29 -11.51 4.80
C PHE A 311 7.89 -12.92 5.26
N HIS A 312 7.06 -13.05 6.29
CA HIS A 312 6.67 -14.36 6.82
C HIS A 312 5.86 -15.20 5.82
N SER A 313 5.10 -14.55 4.94
CA SER A 313 4.41 -15.25 3.86
C SER A 313 5.36 -15.77 2.78
N LEU A 314 6.41 -15.00 2.44
CA LEU A 314 7.37 -15.37 1.39
C LEU A 314 8.36 -16.44 1.84
N VAL A 315 8.80 -16.43 3.10
CA VAL A 315 9.82 -17.38 3.60
C VAL A 315 9.23 -18.75 3.94
N HIS A 316 7.92 -18.93 3.93
CA HIS A 316 7.32 -20.23 4.21
C HIS A 316 7.73 -21.26 3.14
N PRO A 317 8.32 -22.41 3.53
CA PRO A 317 9.04 -23.30 2.61
C PRO A 317 8.17 -23.93 1.51
N THR A 318 6.90 -24.22 1.79
CA THR A 318 6.05 -25.00 0.87
C THR A 318 4.78 -24.28 0.41
N LYS A 319 4.28 -23.29 1.16
CA LYS A 319 2.97 -22.64 0.93
C LYS A 319 3.07 -21.15 0.66
N SER A 320 4.25 -20.63 0.30
CA SER A 320 4.47 -19.19 0.14
C SER A 320 3.48 -18.53 -0.83
N HIS A 321 3.19 -19.17 -1.97
CA HIS A 321 2.23 -18.65 -2.95
C HIS A 321 0.81 -18.51 -2.37
N ARG A 322 0.36 -19.47 -1.53
CA ARG A 322 -0.95 -19.44 -0.88
C ARG A 322 -1.02 -18.33 0.18
N TYR A 323 0.06 -18.15 0.92
CA TYR A 323 0.12 -17.11 1.96
C TYR A 323 0.24 -15.71 1.38
N VAL A 324 0.94 -15.54 0.26
CA VAL A 324 0.98 -14.27 -0.49
C VAL A 324 -0.41 -13.92 -1.02
N ALA A 325 -1.16 -14.89 -1.57
CA ALA A 325 -2.55 -14.66 -1.97
C ALA A 325 -3.45 -14.27 -0.78
N GLY A 326 -3.19 -14.88 0.39
CA GLY A 326 -3.84 -14.50 1.65
C GLY A 326 -3.56 -13.05 2.06
N ASN A 327 -2.33 -12.56 1.87
CA ASN A 327 -1.98 -11.16 2.12
C ASN A 327 -2.83 -10.21 1.27
N GLU A 328 -2.91 -10.45 -0.04
CA GLU A 328 -3.70 -9.60 -0.95
C GLU A 328 -5.19 -9.61 -0.56
N THR A 329 -5.70 -10.77 -0.15
CA THR A 329 -7.09 -10.90 0.34
C THR A 329 -7.31 -10.07 1.61
N ILE A 330 -6.37 -10.10 2.56
CA ILE A 330 -6.47 -9.32 3.80
C ILE A 330 -6.38 -7.82 3.50
N VAL A 331 -5.45 -7.39 2.64
CA VAL A 331 -5.32 -5.98 2.23
C VAL A 331 -6.62 -5.51 1.57
N GLY A 332 -7.18 -6.29 0.67
CA GLY A 332 -8.43 -5.95 0.01
C GLY A 332 -9.63 -5.89 0.97
N ALA A 333 -9.82 -6.93 1.78
CA ALA A 333 -10.92 -7.00 2.75
C ALA A 333 -10.85 -5.84 3.77
N THR A 334 -9.67 -5.54 4.28
CA THR A 334 -9.47 -4.43 5.23
C THR A 334 -9.66 -3.07 4.57
N GLY A 335 -9.32 -2.93 3.28
CA GLY A 335 -9.57 -1.74 2.47
C GLY A 335 -11.07 -1.49 2.23
N ILE A 336 -11.91 -2.51 2.33
CA ILE A 336 -13.38 -2.37 2.26
C ILE A 336 -13.93 -2.12 3.66
N VAL A 337 -13.64 -3.02 4.60
CA VAL A 337 -14.26 -3.06 5.94
C VAL A 337 -13.85 -1.84 6.77
N GLY A 338 -12.57 -1.48 6.78
CA GLY A 338 -12.07 -0.37 7.58
C GLY A 338 -12.79 0.95 7.30
N PRO A 339 -12.72 1.47 6.05
CA PRO A 339 -13.35 2.74 5.71
C PRO A 339 -14.87 2.77 5.89
N LEU A 340 -15.57 1.67 5.57
CA LEU A 340 -17.03 1.61 5.73
C LEU A 340 -17.43 1.60 7.21
N LEU A 341 -16.81 0.76 8.03
CA LEU A 341 -17.06 0.75 9.47
C LEU A 341 -16.65 2.09 10.11
N GLY A 342 -15.50 2.63 9.68
CA GLY A 342 -15.03 3.92 10.14
C GLY A 342 -16.00 5.05 9.84
N GLY A 343 -16.64 5.02 8.68
CA GLY A 343 -17.59 6.06 8.27
C GLY A 343 -19.01 5.89 8.81
N ALA A 344 -19.44 4.67 9.17
CA ALA A 344 -20.84 4.36 9.46
C ALA A 344 -21.42 5.12 10.66
N PHE A 345 -20.60 5.40 11.69
CA PHE A 345 -21.06 5.93 12.98
C PHE A 345 -20.41 7.26 13.35
N ILE A 346 -19.69 7.92 12.43
CA ILE A 346 -18.84 9.06 12.73
C ILE A 346 -19.42 10.35 12.13
N THR A 347 -19.41 11.39 12.93
CA THR A 347 -19.67 12.78 12.53
C THR A 347 -18.37 13.59 12.66
N PRO A 348 -18.28 14.82 12.12
CA PRO A 348 -17.09 15.65 12.30
C PRO A 348 -16.70 15.82 13.77
N ALA A 349 -17.66 16.04 14.66
CA ALA A 349 -17.44 16.23 16.11
C ALA A 349 -16.93 14.95 16.79
N SER A 350 -17.38 13.77 16.35
CA SER A 350 -16.99 12.47 16.91
C SER A 350 -15.87 11.79 16.14
N SER A 351 -15.28 12.44 15.15
CA SER A 351 -14.29 11.84 14.24
C SER A 351 -13.02 11.35 14.93
N HIS A 352 -12.68 11.85 16.12
CA HIS A 352 -11.53 11.37 16.90
C HIS A 352 -11.70 9.95 17.42
N TRP A 353 -12.95 9.47 17.65
CA TRP A 353 -13.20 8.14 18.19
C TRP A 353 -12.73 7.01 17.28
N ILE A 354 -12.71 7.23 15.96
CA ILE A 354 -12.25 6.18 15.03
C ILE A 354 -10.75 5.88 15.19
N PHE A 355 -9.95 6.90 15.48
CA PHE A 355 -8.52 6.73 15.73
C PHE A 355 -8.26 6.10 17.10
N ILE A 356 -9.09 6.41 18.11
CA ILE A 356 -9.05 5.73 19.41
C ILE A 356 -9.40 4.25 19.24
N ALA A 357 -10.46 3.92 18.49
CA ALA A 357 -10.80 2.54 18.18
C ALA A 357 -9.67 1.82 17.42
N GLY A 358 -9.04 2.52 16.46
CA GLY A 358 -7.85 2.02 15.77
C GLY A 358 -6.69 1.71 16.73
N ALA A 359 -6.44 2.57 17.73
CA ALA A 359 -5.42 2.32 18.74
C ALA A 359 -5.73 1.06 19.56
N PHE A 360 -6.99 0.84 19.94
CA PHE A 360 -7.41 -0.40 20.62
C PHE A 360 -7.17 -1.64 19.74
N LEU A 361 -7.41 -1.59 18.43
CA LEU A 361 -7.12 -2.68 17.51
C LEU A 361 -5.62 -2.99 17.46
N VAL A 362 -4.77 -1.96 17.44
CA VAL A 362 -3.30 -2.14 17.49
C VAL A 362 -2.87 -2.75 18.82
N PHE A 363 -3.47 -2.34 19.97
CA PHE A 363 -3.21 -2.96 21.26
C PHE A 363 -3.68 -4.43 21.31
N ALA A 364 -4.81 -4.75 20.71
CA ALA A 364 -5.29 -6.13 20.62
C ALA A 364 -4.32 -7.00 19.76
N ALA A 365 -3.83 -6.46 18.65
CA ALA A 365 -2.81 -7.11 17.83
C ALA A 365 -1.50 -7.31 18.59
N LEU A 366 -1.07 -6.32 19.38
CA LEU A 366 0.10 -6.42 20.26
C LEU A 366 -0.08 -7.52 21.30
N ALA A 367 -1.22 -7.57 21.99
CA ALA A 367 -1.49 -8.61 22.98
C ALA A 367 -1.46 -10.02 22.34
N GLY A 368 -2.11 -10.19 21.17
CA GLY A 368 -2.06 -11.42 20.40
C GLY A 368 -0.62 -11.80 19.99
N GLN A 369 0.14 -10.84 19.47
CA GLN A 369 1.55 -11.05 19.11
C GLN A 369 2.39 -11.52 20.31
N GLN A 370 2.27 -10.86 21.46
CA GLN A 370 3.03 -11.21 22.67
C GLN A 370 2.64 -12.59 23.20
N LEU A 371 1.36 -12.97 23.13
CA LEU A 371 0.91 -14.29 23.52
C LEU A 371 1.45 -15.38 22.58
N MET A 372 1.46 -15.15 21.27
CA MET A 372 2.00 -16.09 20.29
C MET A 372 3.51 -16.24 20.46
N LEU A 373 4.26 -15.16 20.68
CA LEU A 373 5.69 -15.20 20.93
C LEU A 373 6.03 -15.89 22.25
N ALA A 374 5.21 -15.74 23.29
CA ALA A 374 5.40 -16.44 24.57
C ALA A 374 5.22 -17.97 24.43
N ARG A 375 4.29 -18.40 23.58
CA ARG A 375 4.03 -19.84 23.30
C ARG A 375 5.10 -20.47 22.41
N ALA A 376 5.66 -19.70 21.49
CA ALA A 376 6.67 -20.17 20.54
C ALA A 376 8.04 -20.33 21.21
N ARG A 377 8.20 -21.02 22.31
CA ARG A 377 9.39 -21.37 23.13
C ARG A 377 10.82 -21.07 22.57
N CYS A 378 10.91 -20.43 21.41
CA CYS A 378 12.12 -20.20 20.63
C CYS A 378 12.85 -18.90 21.01
N PHE A 379 12.38 -18.15 22.00
CA PHE A 379 12.86 -16.81 22.34
C PHE A 379 13.32 -16.74 23.82
N LYS A 380 14.08 -17.74 24.23
CA LYS A 380 14.87 -17.61 25.46
C LYS A 380 16.23 -17.01 25.18
#